data_0db11cacf83f3634a0341468263e7c16
#
_entry.id   0db11cacf83f3634a0341468263e7c16
#
_cell.length_a   1.000
_cell.length_b   1.000
_cell.length_c   1.000
_cell.angle_alpha   90.00
_cell.angle_beta   90.00
_cell.angle_gamma   90.00
#
_symmetry.space_group_name_H-M   'P 1'
#
loop_
_entity.id
_entity.type
_entity.pdbx_description
1 polymer ?
#
loop_
_entity_poly.entity_id
_entity_poly.type
_entity_poly.pdbx_seq_one_letter_code
_entity_poly.pdbx_strand_id
1 'polypeptide(L)'
;MIIKKTSTFGVLKNVYLKRTEPLSVVHFLTNRCNARCSFCFIDFKDPNTFANELTLNEIEKLTKNMGSSLLNVNFTGGEPFARKEINEIAKLYIKNTTIQSIYITTNASLPDRVVGFAKDITKQCQDLELTIQISIDSFPEMHNKIRKIKNLFDACYETFHSLKKINERVNSVVAITDTEENCNDIKEIYKLFVEKYKFNAIKCIAVRDEGVYKIPLEKKQKIFEAYSWLSNQIEKDSKDKILKNYNNSIQGRLHAKKDSIANKMVQEMYMKPKYISPCHAGSLFGIINASGSVYPCEILEDKKIGELRDYEMNFMKMWKEKKTKEIKKFILKSKCNCTYECALSYNILSNWRYQPSLISAAIKY
;
A
#
# COMPACT_ATOMS: atom_id res chain seq x y z
N MET A 1 18.71 -12.94 9.37
CA MET A 1 18.78 -11.56 9.91
C MET A 1 17.79 -11.44 11.04
N ILE A 2 18.12 -10.68 12.10
CA ILE A 2 17.25 -10.43 13.25
C ILE A 2 16.68 -9.03 13.10
N ILE A 3 15.36 -8.91 13.22
CA ILE A 3 14.68 -7.60 13.23
C ILE A 3 15.04 -6.85 14.51
N LYS A 4 15.35 -5.57 14.38
CA LYS A 4 15.50 -4.69 15.53
C LYS A 4 14.15 -4.52 16.21
N LYS A 5 14.04 -4.94 17.47
CA LYS A 5 12.80 -4.77 18.23
C LYS A 5 12.59 -3.31 18.58
N THR A 6 11.40 -2.79 18.30
CA THR A 6 10.98 -1.48 18.79
C THR A 6 10.27 -1.64 20.13
N SER A 7 10.34 -0.59 20.96
CA SER A 7 9.59 -0.55 22.22
C SER A 7 8.11 -0.34 21.92
N THR A 8 7.26 -1.29 22.31
CA THR A 8 5.80 -1.15 22.19
C THR A 8 5.30 0.15 22.86
N PHE A 9 5.82 0.47 24.04
CA PHE A 9 5.51 1.73 24.74
C PHE A 9 5.96 2.94 23.92
N GLY A 10 7.15 2.90 23.31
CA GLY A 10 7.66 3.96 22.42
C GLY A 10 6.76 4.19 21.22
N VAL A 11 6.30 3.12 20.58
CA VAL A 11 5.35 3.18 19.44
C VAL A 11 4.01 3.79 19.88
N LEU A 12 3.42 3.30 20.96
CA LEU A 12 2.16 3.84 21.47
C LEU A 12 2.28 5.33 21.83
N LYS A 13 3.36 5.72 22.48
CA LYS A 13 3.65 7.13 22.76
C LYS A 13 3.78 7.96 21.49
N ASN A 14 4.40 7.42 20.44
CA ASN A 14 4.48 8.11 19.15
C ASN A 14 3.11 8.22 18.47
N VAL A 15 2.31 7.15 18.47
CA VAL A 15 0.98 7.11 17.83
C VAL A 15 -0.01 8.10 18.45
N TYR A 16 -0.08 8.12 19.77
CA TYR A 16 -1.15 8.84 20.48
C TYR A 16 -0.75 10.21 21.02
N LEU A 17 0.54 10.41 21.30
CA LEU A 17 1.01 11.64 21.96
C LEU A 17 1.93 12.47 21.06
N LYS A 18 3.07 11.91 20.61
CA LYS A 18 4.12 12.69 19.95
C LYS A 18 3.88 12.93 18.46
N ARG A 19 3.52 11.88 17.71
CA ARG A 19 3.31 11.89 16.24
C ARG A 19 4.48 12.54 15.47
N THR A 20 5.70 12.14 15.85
CA THR A 20 6.94 12.75 15.33
C THR A 20 7.75 11.83 14.42
N GLU A 21 7.44 10.53 14.40
CA GLU A 21 8.13 9.54 13.58
C GLU A 21 7.12 8.75 12.77
N PRO A 22 7.42 8.39 11.51
CA PRO A 22 6.52 7.55 10.71
C PRO A 22 6.49 6.13 11.28
N LEU A 23 5.30 5.53 11.22
CA LEU A 23 5.09 4.10 11.45
C LEU A 23 5.25 3.32 10.16
N SER A 24 5.03 4.00 9.03
CA SER A 24 5.12 3.42 7.71
C SER A 24 5.59 4.45 6.69
N VAL A 25 6.26 3.96 5.68
CA VAL A 25 6.56 4.72 4.46
C VAL A 25 6.17 3.92 3.24
N VAL A 26 5.65 4.60 2.22
CA VAL A 26 5.53 4.07 0.88
C VAL A 26 6.77 4.50 0.12
N HIS A 27 7.55 3.55 -0.36
CA HIS A 27 8.77 3.83 -1.11
C HIS A 27 8.61 3.36 -2.56
N PHE A 28 8.57 4.31 -3.47
CA PHE A 28 8.62 4.06 -4.90
C PHE A 28 10.04 3.67 -5.26
N LEU A 29 10.30 2.39 -5.46
CA LEU A 29 11.65 1.88 -5.73
C LEU A 29 12.16 2.30 -7.10
N THR A 30 11.24 2.47 -8.06
CA THR A 30 11.48 2.90 -9.42
C THR A 30 10.18 3.43 -10.02
N ASN A 31 10.26 4.35 -10.97
CA ASN A 31 9.11 4.72 -11.79
C ASN A 31 9.03 3.89 -13.09
N ARG A 32 10.02 3.04 -13.35
CA ARG A 32 10.04 2.15 -14.52
C ARG A 32 8.99 1.05 -14.35
N CYS A 33 8.23 0.83 -15.40
CA CYS A 33 7.22 -0.23 -15.46
C CYS A 33 7.18 -0.82 -16.85
N ASN A 34 6.95 -2.11 -16.95
CA ASN A 34 6.72 -2.80 -18.22
C ASN A 34 5.24 -2.82 -18.63
N ALA A 35 4.33 -2.42 -17.73
CA ALA A 35 2.91 -2.21 -18.04
C ALA A 35 2.64 -0.76 -18.49
N ARG A 36 1.47 -0.57 -19.14
CA ARG A 36 0.95 0.75 -19.54
C ARG A 36 -0.56 0.77 -19.31
N CYS A 37 -0.94 0.64 -18.03
CA CYS A 37 -2.33 0.62 -17.60
C CYS A 37 -3.03 1.92 -18.02
N SER A 38 -4.28 1.81 -18.47
CA SER A 38 -5.10 2.96 -18.89
C SER A 38 -5.33 3.96 -17.77
N PHE A 39 -5.45 3.48 -16.54
CA PHE A 39 -5.70 4.26 -15.32
C PHE A 39 -4.43 4.55 -14.48
N CYS A 40 -3.24 4.42 -15.07
CA CYS A 40 -1.99 4.68 -14.33
C CYS A 40 -1.81 6.17 -14.04
N PHE A 41 -1.44 6.51 -12.82
CA PHE A 41 -1.17 7.89 -12.40
C PHE A 41 0.24 8.37 -12.77
N ILE A 42 1.16 7.47 -13.13
CA ILE A 42 2.53 7.83 -13.52
C ILE A 42 2.51 8.41 -14.94
N ASP A 43 3.11 9.58 -15.10
CA ASP A 43 3.33 10.16 -16.43
C ASP A 43 4.56 9.54 -17.09
N PHE A 44 4.32 8.57 -17.97
CA PHE A 44 5.39 7.93 -18.74
C PHE A 44 5.89 8.79 -19.93
N LYS A 45 5.27 9.94 -20.21
CA LYS A 45 5.68 10.85 -21.27
C LYS A 45 6.67 11.89 -20.78
N ASP A 46 6.65 12.21 -19.47
CA ASP A 46 7.64 13.14 -18.88
C ASP A 46 9.00 12.44 -18.79
N PRO A 47 10.04 12.94 -19.47
CA PRO A 47 11.40 12.37 -19.43
C PRO A 47 12.01 12.38 -18.02
N ASN A 48 11.57 13.29 -17.14
CA ASN A 48 12.05 13.38 -15.78
C ASN A 48 11.51 12.26 -14.87
N THR A 49 10.46 11.58 -15.29
CA THR A 49 9.85 10.47 -14.52
C THR A 49 10.86 9.38 -14.15
N PHE A 50 11.87 9.16 -14.98
CA PHE A 50 12.88 8.11 -14.81
C PHE A 50 14.24 8.64 -14.35
N ALA A 51 14.36 9.95 -14.17
CA ALA A 51 15.62 10.57 -13.80
C ALA A 51 15.92 10.42 -12.31
N ASN A 52 17.22 10.35 -12.01
CA ASN A 52 17.74 10.49 -10.64
C ASN A 52 17.18 9.49 -9.60
N GLU A 53 16.84 8.27 -9.99
CA GLU A 53 16.44 7.24 -9.04
C GLU A 53 17.52 7.04 -7.96
N LEU A 54 17.09 6.81 -6.71
CA LEU A 54 17.99 6.58 -5.59
C LEU A 54 18.89 5.36 -5.84
N THR A 55 20.18 5.52 -5.66
CA THR A 55 21.14 4.42 -5.70
C THR A 55 21.04 3.54 -4.47
N LEU A 56 21.57 2.31 -4.54
CA LEU A 56 21.60 1.40 -3.38
C LEU A 56 22.35 2.00 -2.18
N ASN A 57 23.44 2.74 -2.44
CA ASN A 57 24.21 3.43 -1.39
C ASN A 57 23.40 4.55 -0.71
N GLU A 58 22.63 5.31 -1.49
CA GLU A 58 21.73 6.33 -0.94
C GLU A 58 20.62 5.69 -0.10
N ILE A 59 20.04 4.56 -0.55
CA ILE A 59 19.05 3.81 0.21
C ILE A 59 19.66 3.22 1.49
N GLU A 60 20.91 2.79 1.47
CA GLU A 60 21.60 2.35 2.68
C GLU A 60 21.72 3.49 3.71
N LYS A 61 22.14 4.67 3.30
CA LYS A 61 22.21 5.86 4.15
C LYS A 61 20.83 6.26 4.67
N LEU A 62 19.82 6.26 3.80
CA LEU A 62 18.43 6.53 4.13
C LEU A 62 17.93 5.60 5.24
N THR A 63 18.06 4.29 5.05
CA THR A 63 17.53 3.30 5.99
C THR A 63 18.17 3.37 7.38
N LYS A 64 19.42 3.80 7.48
CA LYS A 64 20.11 4.06 8.76
C LYS A 64 19.51 5.24 9.53
N ASN A 65 18.72 6.10 8.89
CA ASN A 65 18.22 7.36 9.42
C ASN A 65 16.67 7.45 9.43
N MET A 66 15.97 6.32 9.44
CA MET A 66 14.49 6.27 9.38
C MET A 66 13.78 6.42 10.74
N GLY A 67 14.52 6.58 11.85
CA GLY A 67 13.97 6.61 13.21
C GLY A 67 13.76 5.21 13.80
N SER A 68 13.06 5.15 14.93
CA SER A 68 12.89 3.93 15.74
C SER A 68 11.46 3.41 15.79
N SER A 69 10.52 4.09 15.15
CA SER A 69 9.09 3.76 15.19
C SER A 69 8.57 3.15 13.88
N LEU A 70 9.43 2.94 12.88
CA LEU A 70 9.03 2.41 11.59
C LEU A 70 8.70 0.92 11.70
N LEU A 71 7.43 0.56 11.49
CA LEU A 71 6.92 -0.82 11.61
C LEU A 71 6.72 -1.51 10.26
N ASN A 72 6.47 -0.71 9.22
CA ASN A 72 6.14 -1.21 7.90
C ASN A 72 6.80 -0.37 6.81
N VAL A 73 7.18 -1.01 5.71
CA VAL A 73 7.50 -0.34 4.45
C VAL A 73 6.66 -0.94 3.33
N ASN A 74 6.07 -0.07 2.50
CA ASN A 74 5.37 -0.46 1.29
C ASN A 74 6.25 -0.18 0.09
N PHE A 75 6.70 -1.20 -0.61
CA PHE A 75 7.42 -1.06 -1.87
C PHE A 75 6.42 -0.98 -3.02
N THR A 76 6.56 0.06 -3.81
CA THR A 76 5.73 0.34 -4.97
C THR A 76 6.54 1.08 -6.04
N GLY A 77 5.87 1.73 -6.97
CA GLY A 77 6.47 2.54 -8.03
C GLY A 77 5.77 2.28 -9.35
N GLY A 78 6.54 2.13 -10.43
CA GLY A 78 6.08 1.52 -11.65
C GLY A 78 5.87 0.02 -11.41
N GLU A 79 6.91 -0.80 -11.68
CA GLU A 79 6.95 -2.19 -11.26
C GLU A 79 8.15 -2.41 -10.34
N PRO A 80 7.95 -2.66 -9.03
CA PRO A 80 9.07 -2.80 -8.10
C PRO A 80 10.05 -3.91 -8.49
N PHE A 81 9.55 -5.00 -9.06
CA PHE A 81 10.39 -6.10 -9.52
C PHE A 81 11.15 -5.81 -10.84
N ALA A 82 10.90 -4.68 -11.50
CA ALA A 82 11.76 -4.20 -12.57
C ALA A 82 13.10 -3.68 -12.02
N ARG A 83 13.14 -3.25 -10.74
CA ARG A 83 14.38 -2.86 -10.07
C ARG A 83 15.22 -4.06 -9.70
N LYS A 84 16.47 -4.11 -10.21
CA LYS A 84 17.34 -5.28 -10.02
C LYS A 84 17.69 -5.52 -8.55
N GLU A 85 17.91 -4.42 -7.81
CA GLU A 85 18.40 -4.44 -6.43
C GLU A 85 17.28 -4.57 -5.37
N ILE A 86 16.06 -5.00 -5.73
CA ILE A 86 14.93 -5.08 -4.79
C ILE A 86 15.23 -5.96 -3.56
N ASN A 87 15.98 -7.06 -3.73
CA ASN A 87 16.37 -7.94 -2.63
C ASN A 87 17.31 -7.22 -1.66
N GLU A 88 18.32 -6.53 -2.19
CA GLU A 88 19.31 -5.77 -1.43
C GLU A 88 18.63 -4.63 -0.68
N ILE A 89 17.73 -3.91 -1.34
CA ILE A 89 16.94 -2.84 -0.73
C ILE A 89 16.12 -3.37 0.45
N ALA A 90 15.41 -4.50 0.28
CA ALA A 90 14.65 -5.11 1.35
C ALA A 90 15.54 -5.50 2.54
N LYS A 91 16.72 -6.08 2.27
CA LYS A 91 17.72 -6.44 3.30
C LYS A 91 18.24 -5.21 4.05
N LEU A 92 18.43 -4.08 3.37
CA LEU A 92 18.83 -2.82 4.01
C LEU A 92 17.74 -2.31 4.97
N TYR A 93 16.47 -2.35 4.59
CA TYR A 93 15.35 -1.99 5.46
C TYR A 93 15.30 -2.90 6.69
N ILE A 94 15.38 -4.22 6.51
CA ILE A 94 15.37 -5.20 7.60
C ILE A 94 16.54 -4.98 8.57
N LYS A 95 17.74 -4.76 8.05
CA LYS A 95 18.98 -4.58 8.84
C LYS A 95 19.00 -3.27 9.63
N ASN A 96 18.55 -2.19 9.00
CA ASN A 96 18.80 -0.84 9.51
C ASN A 96 17.62 -0.26 10.27
N THR A 97 16.39 -0.74 10.05
CA THR A 97 15.17 -0.19 10.65
C THR A 97 14.52 -1.18 11.64
N THR A 98 13.35 -0.81 12.15
CA THR A 98 12.55 -1.62 13.08
C THR A 98 11.32 -2.23 12.41
N ILE A 99 11.30 -2.34 11.07
CA ILE A 99 10.15 -2.90 10.34
C ILE A 99 9.87 -4.33 10.76
N GLN A 100 8.60 -4.65 10.87
CA GLN A 100 8.07 -5.98 11.14
C GLN A 100 7.40 -6.57 9.90
N SER A 101 7.09 -5.72 8.92
CA SER A 101 6.45 -6.16 7.68
C SER A 101 6.94 -5.37 6.47
N ILE A 102 6.95 -6.06 5.33
CA ILE A 102 7.12 -5.48 3.99
C ILE A 102 5.83 -5.76 3.21
N TYR A 103 5.29 -4.73 2.59
CA TYR A 103 4.17 -4.83 1.67
C TYR A 103 4.64 -4.44 0.27
N ILE A 104 4.34 -5.24 -0.75
CA ILE A 104 4.76 -4.95 -2.13
C ILE A 104 3.55 -5.03 -3.05
N THR A 105 3.35 -3.98 -3.85
CA THR A 105 2.36 -3.98 -4.94
C THR A 105 3.07 -4.27 -6.26
N THR A 106 2.62 -5.29 -6.99
CA THR A 106 3.24 -5.71 -8.25
C THR A 106 2.20 -6.07 -9.31
N ASN A 107 2.55 -5.88 -10.56
CA ASN A 107 1.78 -6.42 -11.68
C ASN A 107 2.06 -7.93 -11.91
N ALA A 108 3.00 -8.50 -11.17
CA ALA A 108 3.40 -9.90 -11.20
C ALA A 108 3.78 -10.46 -12.60
N SER A 109 4.22 -9.60 -13.51
CA SER A 109 4.68 -10.01 -14.85
C SER A 109 6.03 -10.74 -14.85
N LEU A 110 6.69 -10.83 -13.68
CA LEU A 110 7.99 -11.46 -13.46
C LEU A 110 7.89 -12.53 -12.35
N PRO A 111 7.15 -13.64 -12.57
CA PRO A 111 6.82 -14.62 -11.53
C PRO A 111 8.04 -15.15 -10.78
N ASP A 112 9.09 -15.55 -11.49
CA ASP A 112 10.31 -16.12 -10.91
C ASP A 112 11.00 -15.12 -9.96
N ARG A 113 11.01 -13.83 -10.33
CA ARG A 113 11.59 -12.79 -9.48
C ARG A 113 10.77 -12.55 -8.22
N VAL A 114 9.44 -12.52 -8.35
CA VAL A 114 8.53 -12.33 -7.22
C VAL A 114 8.64 -13.49 -6.24
N VAL A 115 8.56 -14.71 -6.74
CA VAL A 115 8.65 -15.94 -5.93
C VAL A 115 10.05 -16.10 -5.33
N GLY A 116 11.10 -15.85 -6.12
CA GLY A 116 12.49 -15.89 -5.67
C GLY A 116 12.76 -14.88 -4.55
N PHE A 117 12.28 -13.66 -4.68
CA PHE A 117 12.34 -12.64 -3.63
C PHE A 117 11.66 -13.11 -2.34
N ALA A 118 10.43 -13.61 -2.43
CA ALA A 118 9.68 -14.05 -1.25
C ALA A 118 10.40 -15.20 -0.51
N LYS A 119 10.95 -16.18 -1.24
CA LYS A 119 11.76 -17.26 -0.68
C LYS A 119 13.03 -16.75 0.00
N ASP A 120 13.77 -15.84 -0.67
CA ASP A 120 15.02 -15.29 -0.15
C ASP A 120 14.79 -14.49 1.15
N ILE A 121 13.86 -13.55 1.13
CA ILE A 121 13.60 -12.66 2.26
C ILE A 121 13.08 -13.44 3.48
N THR A 122 12.11 -14.33 3.30
CA THR A 122 11.54 -15.09 4.44
C THR A 122 12.46 -16.18 4.97
N LYS A 123 13.41 -16.70 4.17
CA LYS A 123 14.49 -17.57 4.63
C LYS A 123 15.49 -16.81 5.49
N GLN A 124 15.84 -15.58 5.12
CA GLN A 124 16.84 -14.78 5.81
C GLN A 124 16.30 -14.09 7.08
N CYS A 125 15.00 -13.80 7.14
CA CYS A 125 14.35 -13.12 8.26
C CYS A 125 13.09 -13.87 8.67
N GLN A 126 13.17 -14.62 9.78
CA GLN A 126 12.07 -15.51 10.24
C GLN A 126 10.94 -14.75 10.94
N ASP A 127 11.18 -13.52 11.41
CA ASP A 127 10.18 -12.73 12.14
C ASP A 127 9.47 -11.71 11.24
N LEU A 128 9.80 -11.65 9.93
CA LEU A 128 9.23 -10.69 9.00
C LEU A 128 7.95 -11.21 8.35
N GLU A 129 6.92 -10.39 8.38
CA GLU A 129 5.71 -10.60 7.58
C GLU A 129 5.89 -10.01 6.18
N LEU A 130 5.61 -10.78 5.14
CA LEU A 130 5.69 -10.35 3.75
C LEU A 130 4.32 -10.45 3.09
N THR A 131 3.80 -9.32 2.61
CA THR A 131 2.58 -9.30 1.80
C THR A 131 2.92 -8.90 0.37
N ILE A 132 2.57 -9.74 -0.58
CA ILE A 132 2.67 -9.46 -2.02
C ILE A 132 1.26 -9.24 -2.56
N GLN A 133 0.96 -8.00 -2.91
CA GLN A 133 -0.29 -7.62 -3.55
C GLN A 133 -0.13 -7.69 -5.05
N ILE A 134 -0.87 -8.59 -5.67
CA ILE A 134 -0.89 -8.83 -7.11
C ILE A 134 -2.08 -8.08 -7.70
N SER A 135 -1.81 -7.21 -8.63
CA SER A 135 -2.85 -6.41 -9.28
C SER A 135 -3.52 -7.22 -10.39
N ILE A 136 -4.79 -7.58 -10.22
CA ILE A 136 -5.62 -8.25 -11.26
C ILE A 136 -6.99 -7.58 -11.29
N ASP A 137 -7.34 -6.92 -12.41
CA ASP A 137 -8.50 -6.02 -12.42
C ASP A 137 -9.70 -6.58 -13.16
N SER A 138 -9.57 -7.62 -14.01
CA SER A 138 -10.63 -8.05 -14.89
C SER A 138 -10.47 -9.52 -15.36
N PHE A 139 -11.36 -9.97 -16.23
CA PHE A 139 -11.22 -11.24 -16.96
C PHE A 139 -9.86 -11.35 -17.63
N PRO A 140 -9.33 -12.57 -17.86
CA PRO A 140 -7.97 -12.78 -18.35
C PRO A 140 -7.57 -11.90 -19.55
N GLU A 141 -8.35 -11.95 -20.63
CA GLU A 141 -8.05 -11.19 -21.85
C GLU A 141 -8.14 -9.68 -21.62
N MET A 142 -9.18 -9.24 -20.91
CA MET A 142 -9.39 -7.82 -20.61
C MET A 142 -8.29 -7.29 -19.66
N HIS A 143 -7.88 -8.07 -18.66
CA HIS A 143 -6.77 -7.73 -17.79
C HIS A 143 -5.47 -7.51 -18.56
N ASN A 144 -5.14 -8.42 -19.50
CA ASN A 144 -3.98 -8.30 -20.37
C ASN A 144 -4.06 -7.04 -21.25
N LYS A 145 -5.25 -6.71 -21.76
CA LYS A 145 -5.51 -5.51 -22.56
C LYS A 145 -5.37 -4.22 -21.76
N ILE A 146 -5.97 -4.14 -20.57
CA ILE A 146 -5.92 -2.98 -19.68
C ILE A 146 -4.47 -2.66 -19.31
N ARG A 147 -3.68 -3.68 -18.98
CA ARG A 147 -2.29 -3.50 -18.54
C ARG A 147 -1.27 -3.53 -19.69
N LYS A 148 -1.73 -3.83 -20.90
CA LYS A 148 -0.92 -3.90 -22.13
C LYS A 148 0.26 -4.87 -22.03
N ILE A 149 0.07 -5.99 -21.35
CA ILE A 149 1.04 -7.09 -21.26
C ILE A 149 0.34 -8.39 -21.68
N LYS A 150 0.91 -9.08 -22.66
CA LYS A 150 0.40 -10.37 -23.16
C LYS A 150 0.59 -11.45 -22.09
N ASN A 151 -0.41 -12.31 -21.90
CA ASN A 151 -0.42 -13.44 -20.94
C ASN A 151 -0.17 -13.03 -19.48
N LEU A 152 -0.46 -11.78 -19.12
CA LEU A 152 -0.21 -11.28 -17.77
C LEU A 152 -1.07 -11.99 -16.73
N PHE A 153 -2.34 -12.29 -17.06
CA PHE A 153 -3.24 -12.95 -16.11
C PHE A 153 -2.70 -14.32 -15.67
N ASP A 154 -2.13 -15.10 -16.59
CA ASP A 154 -1.56 -16.40 -16.27
C ASP A 154 -0.33 -16.27 -15.36
N ALA A 155 0.52 -15.27 -15.62
CA ALA A 155 1.66 -14.94 -14.74
C ALA A 155 1.20 -14.53 -13.33
N CYS A 156 0.14 -13.73 -13.22
CA CYS A 156 -0.46 -13.35 -11.94
C CYS A 156 -1.03 -14.57 -11.20
N TYR A 157 -1.75 -15.44 -11.91
CA TYR A 157 -2.31 -16.67 -11.35
C TYR A 157 -1.21 -17.59 -10.81
N GLU A 158 -0.19 -17.84 -11.61
CA GLU A 158 0.97 -18.65 -11.21
C GLU A 158 1.67 -18.05 -9.99
N THR A 159 1.94 -16.76 -10.01
CA THR A 159 2.58 -16.04 -8.91
C THR A 159 1.79 -16.18 -7.62
N PHE A 160 0.47 -15.93 -7.66
CA PHE A 160 -0.39 -16.01 -6.48
C PHE A 160 -0.33 -17.39 -5.83
N HIS A 161 -0.50 -18.45 -6.62
CA HIS A 161 -0.53 -19.81 -6.08
C HIS A 161 0.85 -20.32 -5.68
N SER A 162 1.93 -19.85 -6.32
CA SER A 162 3.30 -20.19 -5.94
C SER A 162 3.71 -19.55 -4.62
N LEU A 163 3.34 -18.29 -4.38
CA LEU A 163 3.60 -17.59 -3.12
C LEU A 163 2.95 -18.31 -1.93
N LYS A 164 1.72 -18.80 -2.09
CA LYS A 164 1.00 -19.54 -1.03
C LYS A 164 1.65 -20.84 -0.60
N LYS A 165 2.55 -21.40 -1.42
CA LYS A 165 3.27 -22.64 -1.12
C LYS A 165 4.58 -22.40 -0.36
N ILE A 166 5.00 -21.14 -0.15
CA ILE A 166 6.31 -20.84 0.45
C ILE A 166 6.28 -21.09 1.97
N ASN A 167 5.50 -20.31 2.70
CA ASN A 167 5.25 -20.44 4.14
C ASN A 167 4.12 -19.52 4.59
N GLU A 168 3.68 -19.65 5.84
CA GLU A 168 2.56 -18.89 6.43
C GLU A 168 2.80 -17.38 6.58
N ARG A 169 4.05 -16.92 6.54
CA ARG A 169 4.43 -15.50 6.65
C ARG A 169 4.37 -14.77 5.31
N VAL A 170 4.21 -15.51 4.21
CA VAL A 170 4.02 -14.94 2.88
C VAL A 170 2.53 -14.86 2.57
N ASN A 171 2.00 -13.65 2.59
CA ASN A 171 0.62 -13.37 2.23
C ASN A 171 0.55 -12.94 0.77
N SER A 172 -0.12 -13.70 -0.09
CA SER A 172 -0.45 -13.26 -1.45
C SER A 172 -1.90 -12.79 -1.50
N VAL A 173 -2.12 -11.60 -2.03
CA VAL A 173 -3.43 -10.95 -2.09
C VAL A 173 -3.67 -10.43 -3.49
N VAL A 174 -4.80 -10.71 -4.09
CA VAL A 174 -5.24 -10.08 -5.34
C VAL A 174 -5.85 -8.73 -5.02
N ALA A 175 -5.44 -7.69 -5.72
CA ALA A 175 -6.07 -6.38 -5.66
C ALA A 175 -6.81 -6.10 -6.97
N ILE A 176 -8.08 -5.77 -6.86
CA ILE A 176 -8.93 -5.32 -7.96
C ILE A 176 -9.06 -3.81 -7.84
N THR A 177 -8.59 -3.08 -8.84
CA THR A 177 -8.85 -1.64 -8.93
C THR A 177 -10.13 -1.43 -9.72
N ASP A 178 -11.14 -0.83 -9.07
CA ASP A 178 -12.43 -0.54 -9.71
C ASP A 178 -12.26 0.64 -10.66
N THR A 179 -12.44 0.42 -11.95
CA THR A 179 -12.23 1.38 -13.03
C THR A 179 -13.41 1.39 -14.00
N GLU A 180 -13.38 2.28 -14.98
CA GLU A 180 -14.41 2.33 -16.04
C GLU A 180 -14.42 1.07 -16.91
N GLU A 181 -13.29 0.35 -17.00
CA GLU A 181 -13.16 -0.85 -17.82
C GLU A 181 -13.75 -2.11 -17.18
N ASN A 182 -13.94 -2.12 -15.84
CA ASN A 182 -14.42 -3.32 -15.13
C ASN A 182 -15.68 -3.11 -14.28
N CYS A 183 -16.09 -1.86 -14.06
CA CYS A 183 -17.19 -1.56 -13.13
C CYS A 183 -18.54 -2.20 -13.52
N ASN A 184 -18.78 -2.48 -14.80
CA ASN A 184 -19.99 -3.14 -15.24
C ASN A 184 -20.02 -4.63 -14.93
N ASP A 185 -18.84 -5.28 -14.90
CA ASP A 185 -18.67 -6.74 -14.82
C ASP A 185 -18.07 -7.17 -13.46
N ILE A 186 -18.03 -6.29 -12.48
CA ILE A 186 -17.31 -6.53 -11.22
C ILE A 186 -17.80 -7.75 -10.46
N LYS A 187 -19.10 -8.06 -10.55
CA LYS A 187 -19.72 -9.22 -9.89
C LYS A 187 -19.27 -10.52 -10.52
N GLU A 188 -19.27 -10.57 -11.85
CA GLU A 188 -18.85 -11.72 -12.65
C GLU A 188 -17.34 -11.96 -12.51
N ILE A 189 -16.54 -10.89 -12.51
CA ILE A 189 -15.09 -10.95 -12.26
C ILE A 189 -14.81 -11.52 -10.88
N TYR A 190 -15.45 -11.00 -9.84
CA TYR A 190 -15.28 -11.48 -8.46
C TYR A 190 -15.66 -12.95 -8.32
N LYS A 191 -16.83 -13.36 -8.87
CA LYS A 191 -17.27 -14.74 -8.85
C LYS A 191 -16.26 -15.66 -9.53
N LEU A 192 -15.78 -15.28 -10.72
CA LEU A 192 -14.76 -16.01 -11.47
C LEU A 192 -13.47 -16.18 -10.66
N PHE A 193 -13.02 -15.11 -9.97
CA PHE A 193 -11.81 -15.14 -9.17
C PHE A 193 -11.93 -16.09 -7.98
N VAL A 194 -13.05 -16.08 -7.29
CA VAL A 194 -13.28 -16.95 -6.12
C VAL A 194 -13.56 -18.40 -6.54
N GLU A 195 -14.47 -18.60 -7.49
CA GLU A 195 -14.97 -19.94 -7.81
C GLU A 195 -14.06 -20.73 -8.74
N LYS A 196 -13.55 -20.10 -9.81
CA LYS A 196 -12.71 -20.78 -10.82
C LYS A 196 -11.22 -20.70 -10.46
N TYR A 197 -10.72 -19.48 -10.24
CA TYR A 197 -9.29 -19.27 -10.02
C TYR A 197 -8.85 -19.49 -8.57
N LYS A 198 -9.81 -19.66 -7.64
CA LYS A 198 -9.54 -19.96 -6.22
C LYS A 198 -8.64 -18.91 -5.55
N PHE A 199 -8.75 -17.65 -5.98
CA PHE A 199 -8.16 -16.54 -5.27
C PHE A 199 -8.92 -16.35 -3.95
N ASN A 200 -8.30 -16.75 -2.86
CA ASN A 200 -8.92 -16.75 -1.53
C ASN A 200 -8.45 -15.59 -0.65
N ALA A 201 -7.75 -14.62 -1.21
CA ALA A 201 -7.42 -13.36 -0.59
C ALA A 201 -7.53 -12.24 -1.64
N ILE A 202 -8.54 -11.37 -1.48
CA ILE A 202 -8.91 -10.32 -2.45
C ILE A 202 -9.12 -9.01 -1.70
N LYS A 203 -8.62 -7.91 -2.27
CA LYS A 203 -8.88 -6.53 -1.85
C LYS A 203 -9.46 -5.73 -3.01
N CYS A 204 -10.33 -4.77 -2.69
CA CYS A 204 -10.75 -3.73 -3.64
C CYS A 204 -9.94 -2.46 -3.42
N ILE A 205 -9.71 -1.72 -4.48
CA ILE A 205 -9.03 -0.42 -4.47
C ILE A 205 -9.87 0.54 -5.30
N ALA A 206 -10.23 1.68 -4.71
CA ALA A 206 -10.85 2.75 -5.46
C ALA A 206 -9.83 3.35 -6.43
N VAL A 207 -10.18 3.43 -7.72
CA VAL A 207 -9.32 4.08 -8.71
C VAL A 207 -9.06 5.53 -8.30
N ARG A 208 -7.84 5.98 -8.52
CA ARG A 208 -7.42 7.33 -8.17
C ARG A 208 -7.75 8.32 -9.27
N ASP A 209 -8.11 9.53 -8.88
CA ASP A 209 -8.40 10.67 -9.74
C ASP A 209 -7.27 11.74 -9.68
N GLU A 210 -6.08 11.27 -9.36
CA GLU A 210 -4.85 12.06 -9.23
C GLU A 210 -3.83 11.69 -10.31
N GLY A 211 -2.83 12.55 -10.48
CA GLY A 211 -1.82 12.37 -11.53
C GLY A 211 -2.39 12.62 -12.93
N VAL A 212 -1.95 11.84 -13.90
CA VAL A 212 -2.35 12.02 -15.32
C VAL A 212 -3.69 11.39 -15.67
N TYR A 213 -4.14 10.40 -14.90
CA TYR A 213 -5.45 9.78 -15.09
C TYR A 213 -6.54 10.62 -14.42
N LYS A 214 -7.66 10.78 -15.12
CA LYS A 214 -8.87 11.41 -14.58
C LYS A 214 -10.08 10.52 -14.80
N ILE A 215 -10.89 10.35 -13.76
CA ILE A 215 -12.12 9.55 -13.84
C ILE A 215 -13.14 10.30 -14.69
N PRO A 216 -13.69 9.69 -15.77
CA PRO A 216 -14.79 10.29 -16.51
C PRO A 216 -16.02 10.50 -15.61
N LEU A 217 -16.55 11.73 -15.58
CA LEU A 217 -17.64 12.09 -14.66
C LEU A 217 -18.86 11.18 -14.82
N GLU A 218 -19.20 10.80 -16.04
CA GLU A 218 -20.31 9.90 -16.37
C GLU A 218 -20.09 8.46 -15.88
N LYS A 219 -18.85 8.07 -15.58
CA LYS A 219 -18.50 6.74 -15.07
C LYS A 219 -18.40 6.71 -13.54
N LYS A 220 -18.22 7.87 -12.91
CA LYS A 220 -17.92 7.94 -11.47
C LYS A 220 -18.95 7.24 -10.59
N GLN A 221 -20.24 7.38 -10.91
CA GLN A 221 -21.31 6.71 -10.18
C GLN A 221 -21.23 5.19 -10.30
N LYS A 222 -21.00 4.65 -11.51
CA LYS A 222 -20.89 3.20 -11.74
C LYS A 222 -19.67 2.60 -11.07
N ILE A 223 -18.53 3.30 -11.12
CA ILE A 223 -17.31 2.87 -10.43
C ILE A 223 -17.56 2.84 -8.91
N PHE A 224 -18.24 3.84 -8.36
CA PHE A 224 -18.62 3.86 -6.96
C PHE A 224 -19.53 2.69 -6.57
N GLU A 225 -20.52 2.37 -7.39
CA GLU A 225 -21.42 1.22 -7.17
C GLU A 225 -20.65 -0.10 -7.20
N ALA A 226 -19.73 -0.26 -8.16
CA ALA A 226 -18.86 -1.43 -8.27
C ALA A 226 -17.97 -1.57 -7.02
N TYR A 227 -17.26 -0.51 -6.63
CA TYR A 227 -16.45 -0.50 -5.41
C TYR A 227 -17.28 -0.83 -4.15
N SER A 228 -18.45 -0.22 -4.01
CA SER A 228 -19.31 -0.42 -2.85
C SER A 228 -19.81 -1.87 -2.78
N TRP A 229 -20.21 -2.44 -3.90
CA TRP A 229 -20.62 -3.83 -3.96
C TRP A 229 -19.45 -4.77 -3.63
N LEU A 230 -18.30 -4.57 -4.29
CA LEU A 230 -17.11 -5.42 -4.13
C LEU A 230 -16.58 -5.39 -2.70
N SER A 231 -16.44 -4.22 -2.10
CA SER A 231 -15.95 -4.08 -0.74
C SER A 231 -16.88 -4.73 0.30
N ASN A 232 -18.22 -4.62 0.11
CA ASN A 232 -19.20 -5.26 0.96
C ASN A 232 -19.19 -6.79 0.78
N GLN A 233 -19.04 -7.28 -0.45
CA GLN A 233 -18.96 -8.72 -0.74
C GLN A 233 -17.69 -9.33 -0.14
N ILE A 234 -16.53 -8.66 -0.29
CA ILE A 234 -15.28 -9.09 0.36
C ILE A 234 -15.41 -9.14 1.88
N GLU A 235 -16.06 -8.15 2.51
CA GLU A 235 -16.29 -8.15 3.95
C GLU A 235 -17.17 -9.33 4.38
N LYS A 236 -18.25 -9.62 3.62
CA LYS A 236 -19.14 -10.76 3.85
C LYS A 236 -18.38 -12.06 3.73
N ASP A 237 -17.71 -12.31 2.62
CA ASP A 237 -17.04 -13.57 2.33
C ASP A 237 -15.82 -13.81 3.25
N SER A 238 -15.22 -12.74 3.79
CA SER A 238 -14.20 -12.85 4.84
C SER A 238 -14.81 -13.30 6.17
N LYS A 239 -16.02 -12.83 6.53
CA LYS A 239 -16.76 -13.29 7.72
C LYS A 239 -17.23 -14.74 7.57
N ASP A 240 -17.69 -15.11 6.39
CA ASP A 240 -18.14 -16.45 6.04
C ASP A 240 -16.98 -17.44 5.81
N LYS A 241 -15.72 -16.98 5.97
CA LYS A 241 -14.48 -17.76 5.80
C LYS A 241 -14.27 -18.31 4.37
N ILE A 242 -14.97 -17.77 3.39
CA ILE A 242 -14.75 -18.05 1.97
C ILE A 242 -13.41 -17.42 1.54
N LEU A 243 -13.19 -16.17 1.92
CA LEU A 243 -11.90 -15.51 1.77
C LEU A 243 -11.04 -15.70 3.04
N LYS A 244 -9.73 -15.81 2.80
CA LYS A 244 -8.69 -15.93 3.84
C LYS A 244 -7.79 -14.69 3.86
N ASN A 245 -8.40 -13.51 3.75
CA ASN A 245 -7.69 -12.23 3.76
C ASN A 245 -6.90 -12.00 5.04
N TYR A 246 -7.39 -12.56 6.14
CA TYR A 246 -6.82 -12.39 7.47
C TYR A 246 -6.80 -13.72 8.19
N ASN A 247 -5.72 -13.97 8.92
CA ASN A 247 -5.67 -15.10 9.85
C ASN A 247 -6.49 -14.79 11.12
N ASN A 248 -6.73 -15.81 11.94
CA ASN A 248 -7.52 -15.66 13.16
C ASN A 248 -6.70 -15.15 14.38
N SER A 249 -5.49 -14.64 14.15
CA SER A 249 -4.69 -13.99 15.20
C SER A 249 -5.32 -12.65 15.61
N ILE A 250 -4.94 -12.15 16.77
CA ILE A 250 -5.32 -10.79 17.23
C ILE A 250 -4.99 -9.76 16.14
N GLN A 251 -3.81 -9.85 15.56
CA GLN A 251 -3.36 -8.95 14.51
C GLN A 251 -4.23 -9.07 13.25
N GLY A 252 -4.55 -10.28 12.81
CA GLY A 252 -5.43 -10.51 11.66
C GLY A 252 -6.82 -9.93 11.87
N ARG A 253 -7.40 -10.12 13.07
CA ARG A 253 -8.71 -9.52 13.41
C ARG A 253 -8.69 -7.99 13.46
N LEU A 254 -7.60 -7.40 13.98
CA LEU A 254 -7.41 -5.95 13.97
C LEU A 254 -7.32 -5.41 12.54
N HIS A 255 -6.57 -6.07 11.66
CA HIS A 255 -6.48 -5.70 10.25
C HIS A 255 -7.83 -5.81 9.55
N ALA A 256 -8.57 -6.89 9.74
CA ALA A 256 -9.91 -7.07 9.18
C ALA A 256 -10.86 -5.94 9.61
N LYS A 257 -10.85 -5.59 10.89
CA LYS A 257 -11.70 -4.51 11.41
C LYS A 257 -11.29 -3.14 10.91
N LYS A 258 -9.99 -2.87 10.85
CA LYS A 258 -9.43 -1.63 10.30
C LYS A 258 -9.85 -1.47 8.83
N ASP A 259 -9.71 -2.52 8.01
CA ASP A 259 -10.05 -2.46 6.59
C ASP A 259 -11.56 -2.30 6.37
N SER A 260 -12.41 -2.96 7.18
CA SER A 260 -13.87 -2.76 7.17
C SER A 260 -14.24 -1.27 7.46
N ILE A 261 -13.56 -0.63 8.42
CA ILE A 261 -13.78 0.79 8.72
C ILE A 261 -13.28 1.65 7.56
N ALA A 262 -12.10 1.36 7.00
CA ALA A 262 -11.53 2.12 5.88
C ALA A 262 -12.43 2.06 4.64
N ASN A 263 -12.93 0.88 4.26
CA ASN A 263 -13.83 0.71 3.13
C ASN A 263 -15.12 1.55 3.29
N LYS A 264 -15.70 1.58 4.49
CA LYS A 264 -16.86 2.44 4.78
C LYS A 264 -16.52 3.91 4.66
N MET A 265 -15.36 4.34 5.14
CA MET A 265 -14.91 5.72 4.98
C MET A 265 -14.73 6.10 3.50
N VAL A 266 -14.16 5.20 2.68
CA VAL A 266 -14.05 5.40 1.23
C VAL A 266 -15.43 5.54 0.61
N GLN A 267 -16.37 4.62 0.89
CA GLN A 267 -17.74 4.70 0.39
C GLN A 267 -18.41 6.03 0.76
N GLU A 268 -18.23 6.51 1.99
CA GLU A 268 -18.82 7.77 2.45
C GLU A 268 -18.21 9.01 1.77
N MET A 269 -16.95 8.97 1.34
CA MET A 269 -16.22 10.11 0.77
C MET A 269 -16.17 10.13 -0.75
N TYR A 270 -16.39 8.98 -1.41
CA TYR A 270 -16.14 8.83 -2.85
C TYR A 270 -16.96 9.81 -3.70
N MET A 271 -18.25 9.88 -3.45
CA MET A 271 -19.15 10.77 -4.22
C MET A 271 -19.19 12.21 -3.68
N LYS A 272 -19.06 12.35 -2.38
CA LYS A 272 -19.12 13.66 -1.70
C LYS A 272 -17.99 13.75 -0.68
N PRO A 273 -16.87 14.39 -1.04
CA PRO A 273 -15.77 14.57 -0.09
C PRO A 273 -16.26 15.21 1.21
N LYS A 274 -16.01 14.56 2.32
CA LYS A 274 -16.36 15.07 3.66
C LYS A 274 -15.29 14.73 4.66
N TYR A 275 -15.11 15.61 5.64
CA TYR A 275 -14.20 15.34 6.73
C TYR A 275 -14.79 14.30 7.70
N ILE A 276 -14.08 13.20 7.91
CA ILE A 276 -14.49 12.12 8.82
C ILE A 276 -13.58 12.05 10.05
N SER A 277 -12.28 12.17 9.86
CA SER A 277 -11.28 12.06 10.94
C SER A 277 -10.02 12.85 10.61
N PRO A 278 -9.21 13.23 11.63
CA PRO A 278 -7.91 13.86 11.38
C PRO A 278 -7.01 12.99 10.51
N CYS A 279 -6.33 13.60 9.55
CA CYS A 279 -5.32 12.93 8.73
C CYS A 279 -3.93 13.11 9.35
N HIS A 280 -3.16 12.01 9.45
CA HIS A 280 -1.82 11.97 10.02
C HIS A 280 -0.71 11.76 8.97
N ALA A 281 -1.00 12.09 7.70
CA ALA A 281 0.01 12.18 6.65
C ALA A 281 1.10 13.19 7.03
N GLY A 282 2.36 12.86 6.71
CA GLY A 282 3.50 13.66 7.13
C GLY A 282 3.83 13.54 8.64
N SER A 283 3.05 12.76 9.40
CA SER A 283 3.28 12.49 10.83
C SER A 283 3.56 11.03 11.10
N LEU A 284 2.59 10.15 10.79
CA LEU A 284 2.66 8.71 11.05
C LEU A 284 2.95 7.90 9.78
N PHE A 285 2.82 8.50 8.62
CA PHE A 285 3.24 7.90 7.35
C PHE A 285 3.68 8.98 6.35
N GLY A 286 4.41 8.56 5.34
CA GLY A 286 4.87 9.42 4.25
C GLY A 286 5.28 8.63 3.03
N ILE A 287 5.59 9.36 1.97
CA ILE A 287 5.96 8.82 0.66
C ILE A 287 7.39 9.22 0.35
N ILE A 288 8.16 8.28 -0.16
CA ILE A 288 9.49 8.50 -0.73
C ILE A 288 9.39 8.13 -2.21
N ASN A 289 9.54 9.11 -3.09
CA ASN A 289 9.56 8.86 -4.52
C ASN A 289 10.89 8.22 -4.97
N ALA A 290 10.90 7.64 -6.15
CA ALA A 290 12.06 6.98 -6.72
C ALA A 290 13.29 7.91 -6.81
N SER A 291 13.10 9.21 -7.03
CA SER A 291 14.15 10.23 -7.06
C SER A 291 14.67 10.65 -5.68
N GLY A 292 13.99 10.29 -4.59
CA GLY A 292 14.32 10.73 -3.23
C GLY A 292 13.53 11.96 -2.75
N SER A 293 12.59 12.46 -3.53
CA SER A 293 11.62 13.46 -3.06
C SER A 293 10.68 12.84 -2.03
N VAL A 294 10.41 13.56 -0.95
CA VAL A 294 9.53 13.09 0.14
C VAL A 294 8.27 13.95 0.23
N TYR A 295 7.13 13.27 0.35
CA TYR A 295 5.80 13.88 0.44
C TYR A 295 5.03 13.35 1.66
N PRO A 296 4.04 14.09 2.17
CA PRO A 296 3.18 13.60 3.25
C PRO A 296 2.29 12.44 2.81
N CYS A 297 1.79 12.48 1.58
CA CYS A 297 1.01 11.43 0.91
C CYS A 297 1.05 11.61 -0.62
N GLU A 298 0.48 10.68 -1.37
CA GLU A 298 0.42 10.72 -2.84
C GLU A 298 -0.57 11.77 -3.38
N ILE A 299 -1.57 12.18 -2.57
CA ILE A 299 -2.61 13.14 -2.98
C ILE A 299 -2.11 14.60 -2.95
N LEU A 300 -1.22 14.90 -2.02
CA LEU A 300 -0.70 16.26 -1.81
C LEU A 300 0.62 16.47 -2.58
N GLU A 301 0.56 16.39 -3.90
CA GLU A 301 1.71 16.50 -4.79
C GLU A 301 2.41 17.88 -4.70
N ASP A 302 1.65 18.93 -4.36
CA ASP A 302 2.15 20.30 -4.17
C ASP A 302 2.81 20.53 -2.79
N LYS A 303 2.70 19.57 -1.87
CA LYS A 303 3.19 19.68 -0.49
C LYS A 303 4.48 18.88 -0.26
N LYS A 304 5.44 18.98 -1.18
CA LYS A 304 6.74 18.32 -1.01
C LYS A 304 7.41 18.73 0.31
N ILE A 305 7.77 17.74 1.13
CA ILE A 305 8.50 17.93 2.39
C ILE A 305 9.95 18.35 2.08
N GLY A 306 10.64 17.62 1.23
CA GLY A 306 12.02 17.91 0.85
C GLY A 306 12.61 16.89 -0.10
N GLU A 307 13.87 17.10 -0.44
CA GLU A 307 14.72 16.16 -1.19
C GLU A 307 15.68 15.48 -0.22
N LEU A 308 15.77 14.15 -0.23
CA LEU A 308 16.66 13.43 0.68
C LEU A 308 18.14 13.80 0.49
N ARG A 309 18.53 14.15 -0.75
CA ARG A 309 19.91 14.55 -1.07
C ARG A 309 20.32 15.84 -0.38
N ASP A 310 19.40 16.80 -0.21
CA ASP A 310 19.66 18.06 0.52
C ASP A 310 19.92 17.83 2.01
N TYR A 311 19.57 16.66 2.52
CA TYR A 311 19.74 16.24 3.92
C TYR A 311 20.73 15.08 4.06
N GLU A 312 21.59 14.82 3.08
CA GLU A 312 22.56 13.71 3.08
C GLU A 312 21.93 12.35 3.38
N MET A 313 20.71 12.12 2.87
CA MET A 313 19.87 10.96 3.13
C MET A 313 19.40 10.82 4.60
N ASN A 314 19.51 11.86 5.42
CA ASN A 314 19.00 11.85 6.79
C ASN A 314 17.49 12.19 6.82
N PHE A 315 16.68 11.14 6.68
CA PHE A 315 15.22 11.24 6.66
C PHE A 315 14.67 11.93 7.92
N MET A 316 15.15 11.57 9.12
CA MET A 316 14.61 12.12 10.36
C MET A 316 15.00 13.59 10.60
N LYS A 317 16.13 14.04 10.06
CA LYS A 317 16.50 15.46 10.05
C LYS A 317 15.46 16.26 9.25
N MET A 318 15.20 15.85 8.01
CA MET A 318 14.20 16.47 7.14
C MET A 318 12.78 16.37 7.73
N TRP A 319 12.39 15.21 8.28
CA TRP A 319 11.06 14.95 8.83
C TRP A 319 10.71 15.83 10.05
N LYS A 320 11.73 16.34 10.77
CA LYS A 320 11.58 17.21 11.93
C LYS A 320 11.67 18.70 11.62
N GLU A 321 11.95 19.07 10.38
CA GLU A 321 12.10 20.46 9.95
C GLU A 321 10.83 21.29 10.11
N LYS A 322 11.01 22.63 10.11
CA LYS A 322 9.91 23.60 10.20
C LYS A 322 8.88 23.41 9.08
N LYS A 323 9.35 23.21 7.86
CA LYS A 323 8.49 22.97 6.68
C LYS A 323 7.57 21.78 6.89
N THR A 324 8.08 20.65 7.40
CA THR A 324 7.27 19.46 7.70
C THR A 324 6.21 19.77 8.76
N LYS A 325 6.55 20.55 9.78
CA LYS A 325 5.58 20.97 10.82
C LYS A 325 4.48 21.87 10.24
N GLU A 326 4.81 22.75 9.31
CA GLU A 326 3.86 23.60 8.60
C GLU A 326 2.90 22.79 7.72
N ILE A 327 3.42 21.80 6.98
CA ILE A 327 2.61 20.86 6.19
C ILE A 327 1.64 20.08 7.10
N LYS A 328 2.11 19.55 8.24
CA LYS A 328 1.25 18.88 9.24
C LYS A 328 0.13 19.79 9.74
N LYS A 329 0.45 21.05 10.06
CA LYS A 329 -0.57 22.04 10.45
C LYS A 329 -1.58 22.32 9.33
N PHE A 330 -1.12 22.43 8.08
CA PHE A 330 -1.99 22.59 6.92
C PHE A 330 -2.97 21.43 6.80
N ILE A 331 -2.50 20.18 6.84
CA ILE A 331 -3.32 18.96 6.73
C ILE A 331 -4.42 18.93 7.80
N LEU A 332 -4.08 19.28 9.04
CA LEU A 332 -5.06 19.32 10.13
C LEU A 332 -6.06 20.48 10.01
N LYS A 333 -5.58 21.69 9.65
CA LYS A 333 -6.43 22.89 9.53
C LYS A 333 -7.37 22.83 8.32
N SER A 334 -6.90 22.30 7.20
CA SER A 334 -7.72 22.13 5.99
C SER A 334 -8.77 21.03 6.12
N LYS A 335 -8.77 20.28 7.24
CA LYS A 335 -9.62 19.10 7.40
C LYS A 335 -9.47 18.14 6.23
N CYS A 336 -8.21 17.90 5.83
CA CYS A 336 -7.87 17.06 4.69
C CYS A 336 -8.65 15.73 4.74
N ASN A 337 -9.27 15.38 3.62
CA ASN A 337 -10.07 14.17 3.44
C ASN A 337 -9.81 13.61 2.04
N CYS A 338 -9.82 12.30 1.91
CA CYS A 338 -9.57 11.60 0.65
C CYS A 338 -9.94 10.12 0.78
N THR A 339 -9.96 9.41 -0.35
CA THR A 339 -10.20 7.96 -0.43
C THR A 339 -8.90 7.13 -0.37
N TYR A 340 -7.76 7.72 -0.04
CA TYR A 340 -6.46 7.05 -0.02
C TYR A 340 -6.32 6.09 1.17
N GLU A 341 -6.45 4.79 0.92
CA GLU A 341 -6.56 3.73 1.93
C GLU A 341 -5.33 3.65 2.85
N CYS A 342 -4.13 3.94 2.32
CA CYS A 342 -2.91 3.97 3.14
C CYS A 342 -3.03 5.02 4.26
N ALA A 343 -3.51 6.24 3.92
CA ALA A 343 -3.74 7.29 4.90
C ALA A 343 -4.81 6.89 5.92
N LEU A 344 -5.94 6.37 5.42
CA LEU A 344 -7.06 5.97 6.26
C LEU A 344 -6.67 4.93 7.29
N SER A 345 -5.81 3.97 6.92
CA SER A 345 -5.31 2.94 7.82
C SER A 345 -4.64 3.54 9.06
N TYR A 346 -3.74 4.50 8.91
CA TYR A 346 -3.05 5.15 10.04
C TYR A 346 -3.96 6.13 10.79
N ASN A 347 -4.89 6.78 10.10
CA ASN A 347 -5.90 7.64 10.72
C ASN A 347 -6.82 6.84 11.64
N ILE A 348 -7.24 5.64 11.23
CA ILE A 348 -8.07 4.74 12.05
C ILE A 348 -7.28 4.24 13.27
N LEU A 349 -6.06 3.73 13.07
CA LEU A 349 -5.24 3.17 14.14
C LEU A 349 -4.85 4.20 15.21
N SER A 350 -4.72 5.48 14.85
CA SER A 350 -4.30 6.55 15.75
C SER A 350 -5.45 7.39 16.32
N ASN A 351 -6.69 7.09 16.00
CA ASN A 351 -7.85 7.85 16.45
C ASN A 351 -8.62 7.10 17.55
N TRP A 352 -8.75 7.72 18.72
CA TRP A 352 -9.47 7.18 19.87
C TRP A 352 -10.91 6.76 19.57
N ARG A 353 -11.58 7.42 18.63
CA ARG A 353 -12.94 7.08 18.21
C ARG A 353 -13.10 5.62 17.76
N TYR A 354 -12.07 5.05 17.12
CA TYR A 354 -12.12 3.68 16.59
C TYR A 354 -11.58 2.64 17.54
N GLN A 355 -10.89 3.04 18.63
CA GLN A 355 -10.24 2.11 19.55
C GLN A 355 -11.23 1.12 20.21
N PRO A 356 -12.42 1.51 20.70
CA PRO A 356 -13.37 0.55 21.25
C PRO A 356 -13.74 -0.55 20.26
N SER A 357 -13.93 -0.18 18.98
CA SER A 357 -14.28 -1.13 17.92
C SER A 357 -13.11 -2.06 17.56
N LEU A 358 -11.88 -1.55 17.54
CA LEU A 358 -10.66 -2.32 17.29
C LEU A 358 -10.37 -3.28 18.45
N ILE A 359 -10.49 -2.83 19.69
CA ILE A 359 -10.31 -3.65 20.91
C ILE A 359 -11.37 -4.77 20.94
N SER A 360 -12.63 -4.43 20.68
CA SER A 360 -13.70 -5.45 20.60
C SER A 360 -13.40 -6.53 19.56
N ALA A 361 -12.86 -6.14 18.40
CA ALA A 361 -12.48 -7.11 17.38
C ALA A 361 -11.27 -7.97 17.78
N ALA A 362 -10.33 -7.40 18.53
CA ALA A 362 -9.18 -8.14 19.05
C ALA A 362 -9.56 -9.23 20.05
N ILE A 363 -10.60 -9.00 20.87
CA ILE A 363 -11.02 -9.88 21.96
C ILE A 363 -12.02 -10.95 21.48
N LYS A 364 -12.88 -10.64 20.50
CA LYS A 364 -13.87 -11.60 20.00
C LYS A 364 -13.20 -12.80 19.32
N TYR A 365 -13.46 -13.98 19.88
CA TYR A 365 -13.10 -15.29 19.31
C TYR A 365 -14.04 -15.66 18.16
#